data_a0d22447f94a374e3338e007f77b27d4
#
_entry.id   a0d22447f94a374e3338e007f77b27d4
#
_cell.length_a   1.000
_cell.length_b   1.000
_cell.length_c   1.000
_cell.angle_alpha   90.00
_cell.angle_beta   90.00
_cell.angle_gamma   90.00
#
_symmetry.space_group_name_H-M   'P 1'
#
loop_
_entity.id
_entity.type
_entity.pdbx_description
1 polymer ?
#
loop_
_entity_poly.entity_id
_entity_poly.type
_entity_poly.pdbx_seq_one_letter_code
_entity_poly.pdbx_strand_id
1 'polypeptide(L)' 'MVVKIYLTLDIDKDEYPVPADGDPSQEIQEAVEEFVHDIDGLKIKNIKVILET' A
#
# COMPACT_ATOMS: atom_id res chain seq x y z
N MET A 1 -4.31 19.37 10.10
CA MET A 1 -3.76 19.46 8.72
C MET A 1 -3.94 18.12 8.03
N VAL A 2 -4.43 18.14 6.79
CA VAL A 2 -4.64 16.91 6.02
C VAL A 2 -3.75 16.94 4.79
N VAL A 3 -3.03 15.84 4.56
CA VAL A 3 -2.21 15.66 3.36
C VAL A 3 -2.76 14.47 2.59
N LYS A 4 -3.01 14.65 1.31
CA LYS A 4 -3.47 13.56 0.42
C LYS A 4 -2.31 13.11 -0.45
N ILE A 5 -2.15 11.81 -0.55
CA ILE A 5 -1.06 11.20 -1.32
C ILE A 5 -1.68 10.30 -2.38
N TYR A 6 -1.26 10.48 -3.62
CA TYR A 6 -1.59 9.57 -4.72
C TYR A 6 -0.29 8.89 -5.16
N LEU A 7 -0.28 7.57 -5.08
CA LEU A 7 0.91 6.78 -5.33
C LEU A 7 0.58 5.65 -6.29
N THR A 8 1.39 5.52 -7.33
CA THR A 8 1.27 4.40 -8.27
C THR A 8 2.53 3.57 -8.20
N LEU A 9 2.36 2.28 -7.93
CA LEU A 9 3.46 1.34 -7.81
C LEU A 9 3.42 0.36 -8.96
N ASP A 10 4.59 0.02 -9.48
CA ASP A 10 4.76 -1.03 -10.47
C ASP A 10 5.38 -2.24 -9.78
N ILE A 11 4.73 -3.38 -9.89
CA ILE A 11 5.19 -4.60 -9.24
C ILE A 11 5.92 -5.46 -10.26
N ASP A 12 7.17 -5.76 -9.96
CA ASP A 12 7.96 -6.73 -10.72
C ASP A 12 7.68 -8.11 -10.13
N LYS A 13 6.94 -8.93 -10.85
CA LYS A 13 6.52 -10.25 -10.40
C LYS A 13 7.69 -11.20 -10.17
N ASP A 14 8.83 -10.94 -10.80
CA ASP A 14 10.02 -11.77 -10.62
C ASP A 14 10.71 -11.50 -9.30
N GLU A 15 10.60 -10.29 -8.77
CA GLU A 15 11.26 -9.89 -7.52
C GLU A 15 10.29 -9.86 -6.35
N TYR A 16 9.04 -9.51 -6.57
CA TYR A 16 8.03 -9.44 -5.51
C TYR A 16 7.11 -10.65 -5.59
N PRO A 17 7.07 -11.49 -4.56
CA PRO A 17 6.21 -12.68 -4.57
C PRO A 17 4.73 -12.30 -4.46
N VAL A 18 4.03 -12.43 -5.57
CA VAL A 18 2.59 -12.17 -5.62
C VAL A 18 1.85 -13.34 -4.99
N PRO A 19 0.81 -13.09 -4.16
CA PRO A 19 0.01 -14.17 -3.58
C PRO A 19 -0.61 -15.09 -4.64
N ALA A 20 -0.98 -16.31 -4.22
CA ALA A 20 -1.50 -17.32 -5.13
C ALA A 20 -2.77 -16.87 -5.85
N ASP A 21 -3.57 -15.99 -5.25
CA ASP A 21 -4.76 -15.43 -5.88
C ASP A 21 -4.47 -14.31 -6.86
N GLY A 22 -3.22 -13.88 -6.95
CA GLY A 22 -2.79 -12.84 -7.87
C GLY A 22 -3.11 -11.42 -7.43
N ASP A 23 -3.57 -11.22 -6.20
CA ASP A 23 -3.95 -9.91 -5.69
C ASP A 23 -3.10 -9.50 -4.49
N PRO A 24 -2.09 -8.63 -4.69
CA PRO A 24 -1.23 -8.16 -3.61
C PRO A 24 -1.77 -6.94 -2.87
N SER A 25 -2.96 -6.47 -3.22
CA SER A 25 -3.44 -5.18 -2.71
C SER A 25 -3.54 -5.13 -1.19
N GLN A 26 -3.96 -6.21 -0.55
CA GLN A 26 -4.05 -6.26 0.91
C GLN A 26 -2.67 -6.16 1.55
N GLU A 27 -1.69 -6.87 1.01
CA GLU A 27 -0.33 -6.82 1.54
C GLU A 27 0.28 -5.44 1.40
N ILE A 28 0.05 -4.79 0.26
CA ILE A 28 0.53 -3.44 0.02
C ILE A 28 -0.15 -2.46 0.97
N GLN A 29 -1.44 -2.61 1.17
CA GLN A 29 -2.16 -1.76 2.12
C GLN A 29 -1.59 -1.90 3.53
N GLU A 30 -1.35 -3.12 3.99
CA GLU A 30 -0.79 -3.37 5.31
C GLU A 30 0.62 -2.78 5.44
N ALA A 31 1.43 -2.89 4.39
CA ALA A 31 2.78 -2.34 4.40
C ALA A 31 2.76 -0.82 4.53
N VAL A 32 1.86 -0.14 3.81
CA VAL A 32 1.71 1.31 3.89
C VAL A 32 1.20 1.72 5.27
N GLU A 33 0.23 1.00 5.81
CA GLU A 33 -0.30 1.28 7.14
C GLU A 33 0.79 1.14 8.20
N GLU A 34 1.59 0.10 8.12
CA GLU A 34 2.69 -0.11 9.05
C GLU A 34 3.73 1.00 8.97
N PHE A 35 4.08 1.40 7.75
CA PHE A 35 5.03 2.49 7.54
C PHE A 35 4.54 3.78 8.19
N VAL A 36 3.28 4.15 7.97
CA VAL A 36 2.71 5.37 8.53
C VAL A 36 2.59 5.27 10.04
N HIS A 37 2.23 4.09 10.55
CA HIS A 37 2.04 3.86 11.98
C HIS A 37 3.33 4.06 12.78
N ASP A 38 4.48 3.82 12.17
CA ASP A 38 5.77 4.02 12.80
C ASP A 38 6.20 5.48 12.89
N ILE A 39 5.48 6.38 12.24
CA ILE A 39 5.81 7.81 12.25
C ILE A 39 4.93 8.53 13.26
N ASP A 40 5.58 9.13 14.27
CA ASP A 40 4.86 9.88 15.28
C ASP A 40 4.12 11.08 14.67
N GLY A 41 2.88 11.24 15.05
CA GLY A 41 2.07 12.36 14.59
C GLY A 41 1.35 12.13 13.28
N LEU A 42 1.54 10.98 12.63
CA LEU A 42 0.80 10.61 11.43
C LEU A 42 -0.29 9.60 11.75
N LYS A 43 -1.43 9.81 11.12
CA LYS A 43 -2.57 8.91 11.28
C LYS A 43 -3.27 8.79 9.93
N ILE A 44 -3.53 7.56 9.51
CA ILE A 44 -4.28 7.32 8.29
C ILE A 44 -5.74 7.64 8.54
N LYS A 45 -6.29 8.56 7.75
CA LYS A 45 -7.70 8.90 7.79
C LYS A 45 -8.50 7.97 6.90
N ASN A 46 -7.98 7.68 5.71
CA ASN A 46 -8.51 6.63 4.85
C ASN A 46 -7.41 6.19 3.89
N ILE A 47 -7.55 4.96 3.40
CA ILE A 47 -6.61 4.40 2.44
C ILE A 47 -7.40 3.57 1.44
N LYS A 48 -7.00 3.64 0.18
CA LYS A 48 -7.60 2.84 -0.87
C LYS A 48 -6.51 2.33 -1.79
N VAL A 49 -6.43 1.02 -1.95
CA VAL A 49 -5.50 0.36 -2.85
C VAL A 49 -6.28 -0.25 -4.00
N ILE A 50 -5.88 0.07 -5.22
CA ILE A 50 -6.55 -0.42 -6.43
C ILE A 50 -5.54 -1.22 -7.23
N LEU A 51 -5.91 -2.45 -7.57
CA LEU A 51 -5.10 -3.29 -8.45
C LEU A 51 -5.55 -3.07 -9.90
N GLU A 52 -4.62 -2.66 -10.74
CA GLU A 52 -4.85 -2.55 -12.18
C GLU A 52 -3.92 -3.52 -12.89
N THR A 53 -4.47 -4.32 -13.79
CA THR A 53 -3.71 -5.31 -14.57
C THR A 53 -3.66 -4.97 -16.03
#